data_b5fab77406ac6168d8b4dea59de318c4
#
_entry.id   b5fab77406ac6168d8b4dea59de318c4
#
_cell.length_a   1.000
_cell.length_b   1.000
_cell.length_c   1.000
_cell.angle_alpha   90.00
_cell.angle_beta   90.00
_cell.angle_gamma   90.00
#
_symmetry.space_group_name_H-M   'P 1'
#
loop_
_entity.id
_entity.type
_entity.pdbx_description
1 polymer ?
#
loop_
_entity_poly.entity_id
_entity_poly.type
_entity_poly.pdbx_seq_one_letter_code
_entity_poly.pdbx_strand_id
1 'polypeptide(L)'
;MKFRLYQILHVAAIVLLVMALIGNVAFFIGSDGSTSVLDNFKYTMPNGSSSSSVVALGVVLIVAAVVNAFALLVSLFSNFALLKRCLILSMLVLAGYYILLLVYSFILVDESAVDMCKGMFFPLAALAANALAFVMTRREEARIVAKALGFRLRD
;
A
#
# COMPACT_ATOMS: atom_id res chain seq x y z
N MET A 1 -7.58 22.32 -15.33
CA MET A 1 -6.42 21.49 -15.00
C MET A 1 -6.62 20.10 -15.62
N LYS A 2 -5.78 19.64 -16.53
CA LYS A 2 -5.87 18.25 -17.03
C LYS A 2 -5.17 17.35 -16.03
N PHE A 3 -5.92 16.53 -15.31
CA PHE A 3 -5.34 15.49 -14.45
C PHE A 3 -4.50 14.54 -15.29
N ARG A 4 -3.26 14.31 -14.86
CA ARG A 4 -2.37 13.35 -15.52
C ARG A 4 -2.66 11.96 -14.95
N LEU A 5 -2.57 10.93 -15.77
CA LEU A 5 -2.96 9.56 -15.40
C LEU A 5 -2.22 9.05 -14.14
N TYR A 6 -0.95 9.42 -13.94
CA TYR A 6 -0.22 9.04 -12.74
C TYR A 6 -0.78 9.70 -11.45
N GLN A 7 -1.41 10.88 -11.53
CA GLN A 7 -2.06 11.53 -10.38
C GLN A 7 -3.30 10.76 -9.96
N ILE A 8 -4.07 10.24 -10.92
CA ILE A 8 -5.23 9.38 -10.65
C ILE A 8 -4.80 8.10 -9.93
N LEU A 9 -3.67 7.50 -10.33
CA LEU A 9 -3.12 6.31 -9.69
C LEU A 9 -2.70 6.59 -8.23
N HIS A 10 -2.16 7.78 -7.91
CA HIS A 10 -1.86 8.15 -6.53
C HIS A 10 -3.12 8.27 -5.68
N VAL A 11 -4.17 8.90 -6.21
CA VAL A 11 -5.46 8.99 -5.51
C VAL A 11 -6.03 7.58 -5.27
N ALA A 12 -6.00 6.72 -6.29
CA ALA A 12 -6.45 5.33 -6.15
C ALA A 12 -5.63 4.57 -5.09
N ALA A 13 -4.31 4.72 -5.06
CA ALA A 13 -3.46 4.10 -4.04
C ALA A 13 -3.81 4.58 -2.63
N ILE A 14 -4.06 5.88 -2.43
CA ILE A 14 -4.47 6.43 -1.12
C ILE A 14 -5.81 5.83 -0.69
N VAL A 15 -6.81 5.80 -1.58
CA VAL A 15 -8.13 5.22 -1.29
C VAL A 15 -8.00 3.75 -0.90
N LEU A 16 -7.21 2.96 -1.64
CA LEU A 16 -6.97 1.55 -1.33
C LEU A 16 -6.30 1.36 0.03
N LEU A 17 -5.35 2.22 0.40
CA LEU A 17 -4.69 2.16 1.71
C LEU A 17 -5.64 2.53 2.85
N VAL A 18 -6.52 3.51 2.65
CA VAL A 18 -7.57 3.84 3.64
C VAL A 18 -8.56 2.68 3.80
N MET A 19 -8.97 2.04 2.70
CA MET A 19 -9.82 0.84 2.75
C MET A 19 -9.12 -0.32 3.47
N ALA A 20 -7.80 -0.48 3.26
CA ALA A 20 -7.00 -1.46 3.99
C ALA A 20 -6.99 -1.21 5.50
N LEU A 21 -6.86 0.05 5.93
CA LEU A 21 -6.84 0.41 7.36
C LEU A 21 -8.13 0.06 8.09
N ILE A 22 -9.27 0.12 7.41
CA ILE A 22 -10.60 -0.14 7.97
C ILE A 22 -10.95 -1.64 7.92
N GLY A 23 -10.35 -2.38 7.00
CA GLY A 23 -10.67 -3.78 6.73
C GLY A 23 -9.93 -4.76 7.64
N ASN A 24 -10.58 -5.90 7.94
CA ASN A 24 -9.92 -7.03 8.57
C ASN A 24 -8.89 -7.64 7.62
N VAL A 25 -7.75 -8.04 8.17
CA VAL A 25 -6.62 -8.59 7.40
C VAL A 25 -6.78 -10.09 7.19
N ALA A 26 -7.03 -10.83 8.27
CA ALA A 26 -7.18 -12.29 8.23
C ALA A 26 -8.07 -12.80 9.37
N PHE A 27 -8.66 -13.98 9.15
CA PHE A 27 -9.30 -14.80 10.18
C PHE A 27 -8.43 -16.04 10.41
N PHE A 28 -8.25 -16.42 11.65
CA PHE A 28 -7.62 -17.68 12.06
C PHE A 28 -8.69 -18.58 12.62
N ILE A 29 -8.79 -19.79 12.06
CA ILE A 29 -9.79 -20.79 12.47
C ILE A 29 -9.04 -21.89 13.19
N GLY A 30 -9.26 -22.02 14.51
CA GLY A 30 -8.68 -23.09 15.32
C GLY A 30 -9.29 -24.46 14.99
N SER A 31 -8.57 -25.52 15.38
CA SER A 31 -9.05 -26.91 15.21
C SER A 31 -10.34 -27.23 15.98
N ASP A 32 -10.67 -26.40 16.98
CA ASP A 32 -11.89 -26.46 17.79
C ASP A 32 -13.06 -25.64 17.18
N GLY A 33 -12.87 -25.05 15.99
CA GLY A 33 -13.83 -24.17 15.32
C GLY A 33 -13.87 -22.74 15.88
N SER A 34 -13.01 -22.40 16.82
CA SER A 34 -12.88 -21.04 17.33
C SER A 34 -12.29 -20.11 16.28
N THR A 35 -12.76 -18.85 16.22
CA THR A 35 -12.29 -17.87 15.25
C THR A 35 -11.59 -16.70 15.95
N SER A 36 -10.39 -16.36 15.48
CA SER A 36 -9.67 -15.15 15.87
C SER A 36 -9.60 -14.19 14.69
N VAL A 37 -9.62 -12.89 14.96
CA VAL A 37 -9.64 -11.86 13.95
C VAL A 37 -8.37 -11.01 14.05
N LEU A 38 -7.65 -10.89 12.93
CA LEU A 38 -6.52 -10.01 12.79
C LEU A 38 -6.94 -8.73 12.04
N ASP A 39 -6.93 -7.60 12.73
CA ASP A 39 -7.02 -6.27 12.15
C ASP A 39 -5.61 -5.66 12.07
N ASN A 40 -5.50 -4.50 11.43
CA ASN A 40 -4.23 -3.78 11.35
C ASN A 40 -3.72 -3.23 12.70
N PHE A 41 -4.58 -3.12 13.71
CA PHE A 41 -4.23 -2.53 15.02
C PHE A 41 -4.38 -3.48 16.17
N LYS A 42 -5.16 -4.54 16.04
CA LYS A 42 -5.47 -5.46 17.12
C LYS A 42 -5.65 -6.89 16.63
N TYR A 43 -5.33 -7.81 17.49
CA TYR A 43 -5.65 -9.22 17.34
C TYR A 43 -6.71 -9.58 18.37
N THR A 44 -7.86 -10.04 17.92
CA THR A 44 -8.99 -10.42 18.79
C THR A 44 -9.04 -11.94 18.89
N MET A 45 -8.90 -12.46 20.10
CA MET A 45 -8.94 -13.89 20.41
C MET A 45 -10.40 -14.41 20.47
N PRO A 46 -10.64 -15.73 20.40
CA PRO A 46 -11.98 -16.31 20.44
C PRO A 46 -12.76 -16.00 21.71
N ASN A 47 -12.05 -15.79 22.82
CA ASN A 47 -12.63 -15.41 24.14
C ASN A 47 -13.06 -13.94 24.23
N GLY A 48 -12.94 -13.18 23.12
CA GLY A 48 -13.26 -11.76 23.06
C GLY A 48 -12.17 -10.83 23.62
N SER A 49 -11.07 -11.37 24.15
CA SER A 49 -9.93 -10.54 24.55
C SER A 49 -9.19 -10.02 23.33
N SER A 50 -8.73 -8.77 23.37
CA SER A 50 -7.96 -8.16 22.29
C SER A 50 -6.55 -7.81 22.74
N SER A 51 -5.57 -8.09 21.88
CA SER A 51 -4.17 -7.70 22.08
C SER A 51 -3.78 -6.65 21.03
N SER A 52 -3.11 -5.60 21.46
CA SER A 52 -2.55 -4.56 20.60
C SER A 52 -1.15 -4.89 20.06
N SER A 53 -0.71 -6.15 20.17
CA SER A 53 0.62 -6.58 19.74
C SER A 53 0.91 -6.34 18.25
N VAL A 54 -0.13 -6.19 17.43
CA VAL A 54 -0.03 -6.04 15.96
C VAL A 54 -0.14 -4.58 15.48
N VAL A 55 -0.15 -3.60 16.35
CA VAL A 55 -0.27 -2.16 16.00
C VAL A 55 0.75 -1.73 14.94
N ALA A 56 1.91 -2.38 14.87
CA ALA A 56 2.94 -2.09 13.88
C ALA A 56 2.42 -2.19 12.43
N LEU A 57 1.48 -3.11 12.13
CA LEU A 57 0.87 -3.22 10.79
C LEU A 57 0.12 -1.94 10.41
N GLY A 58 -0.74 -1.45 11.31
CA GLY A 58 -1.49 -0.21 11.09
C GLY A 58 -0.59 1.01 10.94
N VAL A 59 0.46 1.11 11.77
CA VAL A 59 1.43 2.21 11.69
C VAL A 59 2.14 2.23 10.34
N VAL A 60 2.57 1.07 9.83
CA VAL A 60 3.22 0.96 8.51
C VAL A 60 2.26 1.38 7.38
N LEU A 61 0.98 1.00 7.45
CA LEU A 61 -0.02 1.44 6.47
C LEU A 61 -0.28 2.95 6.52
N ILE A 62 -0.32 3.54 7.72
CA ILE A 62 -0.46 5.00 7.88
C ILE A 62 0.75 5.70 7.25
N VAL A 63 1.97 5.23 7.52
CA VAL A 63 3.18 5.79 6.91
C VAL A 63 3.11 5.68 5.38
N ALA A 64 2.68 4.54 4.83
CA ALA A 64 2.49 4.36 3.40
C ALA A 64 1.48 5.36 2.82
N ALA A 65 0.35 5.58 3.50
CA ALA A 65 -0.68 6.54 3.09
C ALA A 65 -0.16 7.99 3.10
N VAL A 66 0.58 8.37 4.14
CA VAL A 66 1.20 9.70 4.25
C VAL A 66 2.23 9.92 3.14
N VAL A 67 3.08 8.92 2.84
CA VAL A 67 4.06 9.01 1.74
C VAL A 67 3.35 9.14 0.40
N ASN A 68 2.25 8.42 0.16
CA ASN A 68 1.45 8.56 -1.07
C ASN A 68 0.75 9.92 -1.17
N ALA A 69 0.23 10.46 -0.06
CA ALA A 69 -0.35 11.80 -0.04
C ALA A 69 0.72 12.87 -0.36
N PHE A 70 1.91 12.74 0.21
CA PHE A 70 3.04 13.61 -0.10
C PHE A 70 3.47 13.48 -1.57
N ALA A 71 3.53 12.26 -2.13
CA ALA A 71 3.81 12.02 -3.53
C ALA A 71 2.78 12.70 -4.44
N LEU A 72 1.48 12.67 -4.07
CA LEU A 72 0.43 13.39 -4.79
C LEU A 72 0.68 14.90 -4.78
N LEU A 73 1.02 15.50 -3.65
CA LEU A 73 1.37 16.92 -3.56
C LEU A 73 2.58 17.26 -4.43
N VAL A 74 3.65 16.46 -4.37
CA VAL A 74 4.86 16.65 -5.20
C VAL A 74 4.52 16.56 -6.69
N SER A 75 3.57 15.71 -7.07
CA SER A 75 3.12 15.55 -8.46
C SER A 75 2.50 16.83 -9.03
N LEU A 76 1.90 17.68 -8.20
CA LEU A 76 1.33 18.97 -8.60
C LEU A 76 2.41 19.98 -8.99
N PHE A 77 3.58 19.90 -8.34
CA PHE A 77 4.73 20.78 -8.63
C PHE A 77 5.63 20.27 -9.76
N SER A 78 5.27 19.15 -10.40
CA SER A 78 6.03 18.54 -11.52
C SER A 78 7.50 18.22 -11.19
N ASN A 79 7.81 17.97 -9.92
CA ASN A 79 9.14 17.54 -9.49
C ASN A 79 9.29 16.02 -9.63
N PHE A 80 9.64 15.56 -10.84
CA PHE A 80 9.70 14.12 -11.16
C PHE A 80 10.79 13.38 -10.37
N ALA A 81 11.89 14.03 -10.03
CA ALA A 81 12.97 13.40 -9.26
C ALA A 81 12.51 13.04 -7.85
N LEU A 82 11.87 13.97 -7.16
CA LEU A 82 11.33 13.76 -5.82
C LEU A 82 10.15 12.79 -5.85
N LEU A 83 9.27 12.90 -6.84
CA LEU A 83 8.12 12.01 -7.03
C LEU A 83 8.56 10.54 -7.15
N LYS A 84 9.58 10.25 -7.96
CA LYS A 84 10.13 8.89 -8.12
C LYS A 84 10.68 8.34 -6.79
N ARG A 85 11.36 9.18 -6.01
CA ARG A 85 11.88 8.78 -4.67
C ARG A 85 10.75 8.44 -3.71
N CYS A 86 9.70 9.26 -3.67
CA CYS A 86 8.52 9.01 -2.84
C CYS A 86 7.81 7.71 -3.24
N LEU A 87 7.69 7.41 -4.54
CA LEU A 87 7.09 6.17 -5.03
C LEU A 87 7.90 4.94 -4.65
N ILE A 88 9.24 4.99 -4.80
CA ILE A 88 10.12 3.90 -4.36
C ILE A 88 9.98 3.68 -2.85
N LEU A 89 10.01 4.77 -2.06
CA LEU A 89 9.84 4.68 -0.62
C LEU A 89 8.50 4.05 -0.24
N SER A 90 7.41 4.47 -0.88
CA SER A 90 6.09 3.88 -0.64
C SER A 90 6.04 2.38 -0.97
N MET A 91 6.65 1.96 -2.08
CA MET A 91 6.73 0.54 -2.44
C MET A 91 7.54 -0.26 -1.42
N LEU A 92 8.66 0.28 -0.92
CA LEU A 92 9.46 -0.37 0.13
C LEU A 92 8.69 -0.49 1.45
N VAL A 93 7.96 0.56 1.86
CA VAL A 93 7.12 0.53 3.06
C VAL A 93 6.02 -0.53 2.93
N LEU A 94 5.36 -0.63 1.76
CA LEU A 94 4.34 -1.65 1.52
C LEU A 94 4.92 -3.07 1.45
N ALA A 95 6.11 -3.25 0.91
CA ALA A 95 6.82 -4.54 0.98
C ALA A 95 7.11 -4.91 2.44
N GLY A 96 7.57 -3.96 3.26
CA GLY A 96 7.76 -4.13 4.70
C GLY A 96 6.48 -4.53 5.44
N TYR A 97 5.32 -3.99 5.04
CA TYR A 97 4.03 -4.39 5.58
C TYR A 97 3.77 -5.90 5.38
N TYR A 98 4.03 -6.44 4.18
CA TYR A 98 3.83 -7.86 3.90
C TYR A 98 4.83 -8.75 4.65
N ILE A 99 6.07 -8.29 4.83
CA ILE A 99 7.05 -9.01 5.65
C ILE A 99 6.56 -9.09 7.10
N LEU A 100 6.08 -7.97 7.67
CA LEU A 100 5.52 -7.95 9.02
C LEU A 100 4.28 -8.83 9.13
N LEU A 101 3.37 -8.77 8.16
CA LEU A 101 2.18 -9.59 8.12
C LEU A 101 2.54 -11.09 8.12
N LEU A 102 3.53 -11.48 7.33
CA LEU A 102 4.04 -12.84 7.27
C LEU A 102 4.63 -13.27 8.62
N VAL A 103 5.43 -12.41 9.26
CA VAL A 103 6.00 -12.69 10.59
C VAL A 103 4.89 -12.86 11.63
N TYR A 104 3.89 -11.97 11.64
CA TYR A 104 2.76 -12.10 12.57
C TYR A 104 1.92 -13.36 12.30
N SER A 105 1.72 -13.72 11.03
CA SER A 105 1.03 -14.95 10.67
C SER A 105 1.76 -16.17 11.25
N PHE A 106 3.08 -16.24 11.17
CA PHE A 106 3.85 -17.34 11.74
C PHE A 106 3.83 -17.37 13.28
N ILE A 107 3.81 -16.20 13.94
CA ILE A 107 3.79 -16.12 15.40
C ILE A 107 2.41 -16.45 15.97
N LEU A 108 1.33 -16.06 15.28
CA LEU A 108 -0.05 -16.19 15.76
C LEU A 108 -0.71 -17.49 15.35
N VAL A 109 -0.17 -18.20 14.34
CA VAL A 109 -0.71 -19.48 13.86
C VAL A 109 -0.10 -20.63 14.66
N ASP A 110 -0.75 -21.01 15.74
CA ASP A 110 -0.59 -22.33 16.35
C ASP A 110 -1.67 -23.26 15.76
N GLU A 111 -1.30 -24.06 14.75
CA GLU A 111 -2.12 -25.12 14.13
C GLU A 111 -3.50 -24.69 13.57
N SER A 112 -3.67 -23.41 13.24
CA SER A 112 -4.92 -22.86 12.73
C SER A 112 -4.93 -22.75 11.21
N ALA A 113 -6.08 -22.96 10.59
CA ALA A 113 -6.29 -22.59 9.18
C ALA A 113 -6.41 -21.08 9.06
N VAL A 114 -5.73 -20.50 8.07
CA VAL A 114 -5.78 -19.04 7.82
C VAL A 114 -6.74 -18.76 6.69
N ASP A 115 -7.77 -17.95 6.96
CA ASP A 115 -8.66 -17.41 5.92
C ASP A 115 -8.32 -15.93 5.67
N MET A 116 -7.89 -15.64 4.45
CA MET A 116 -7.41 -14.31 4.05
C MET A 116 -8.58 -13.38 3.70
N CYS A 117 -8.67 -12.26 4.39
CA CYS A 117 -9.70 -11.26 4.14
C CYS A 117 -9.37 -10.30 2.99
N LYS A 118 -10.40 -9.64 2.48
CA LYS A 118 -10.26 -8.61 1.42
C LYS A 118 -9.31 -7.47 1.81
N GLY A 119 -9.20 -7.15 3.11
CA GLY A 119 -8.30 -6.11 3.62
C GLY A 119 -6.83 -6.36 3.28
N MET A 120 -6.41 -7.62 3.18
CA MET A 120 -5.04 -7.97 2.81
C MET A 120 -4.70 -7.63 1.34
N PHE A 121 -5.69 -7.66 0.44
CA PHE A 121 -5.45 -7.42 -1.00
C PHE A 121 -5.37 -5.93 -1.35
N PHE A 122 -5.94 -5.03 -0.54
CA PHE A 122 -5.90 -3.59 -0.82
C PHE A 122 -4.49 -2.99 -0.82
N PRO A 123 -3.59 -3.30 0.14
CA PRO A 123 -2.20 -2.81 0.07
C PRO A 123 -1.44 -3.37 -1.13
N LEU A 124 -1.76 -4.61 -1.59
CA LEU A 124 -1.17 -5.18 -2.80
C LEU A 124 -1.60 -4.42 -4.06
N ALA A 125 -2.90 -4.09 -4.16
CA ALA A 125 -3.41 -3.27 -5.25
C ALA A 125 -2.80 -1.85 -5.22
N ALA A 126 -2.60 -1.27 -4.03
CA ALA A 126 -1.90 0.01 -3.88
C ALA A 126 -0.43 -0.07 -4.31
N LEU A 127 0.27 -1.17 -4.01
CA LEU A 127 1.63 -1.42 -4.48
C LEU A 127 1.68 -1.47 -6.02
N ALA A 128 0.74 -2.18 -6.66
CA ALA A 128 0.63 -2.24 -8.11
C ALA A 128 0.34 -0.86 -8.72
N ALA A 129 -0.57 -0.08 -8.11
CA ALA A 129 -0.87 1.29 -8.54
C ALA A 129 0.36 2.20 -8.45
N ASN A 130 1.16 2.09 -7.39
CA ASN A 130 2.42 2.85 -7.23
C ASN A 130 3.46 2.44 -8.27
N ALA A 131 3.59 1.16 -8.59
CA ALA A 131 4.50 0.68 -9.64
C ALA A 131 4.09 1.23 -11.02
N LEU A 132 2.79 1.22 -11.35
CA LEU A 132 2.27 1.81 -12.58
C LEU A 132 2.49 3.33 -12.61
N ALA A 133 2.24 4.03 -11.50
CA ALA A 133 2.49 5.46 -11.38
C ALA A 133 3.97 5.79 -11.60
N PHE A 134 4.89 4.97 -11.09
CA PHE A 134 6.32 5.11 -11.31
C PHE A 134 6.71 5.00 -12.78
N VAL A 135 6.22 3.97 -13.48
CA VAL A 135 6.47 3.78 -14.91
C VAL A 135 5.92 4.95 -15.73
N MET A 136 4.71 5.42 -15.41
CA MET A 136 4.09 6.56 -16.11
C MET A 136 4.81 7.87 -15.84
N THR A 137 5.28 8.09 -14.62
CA THR A 137 6.08 9.27 -14.26
C THR A 137 7.38 9.30 -15.06
N ARG A 138 8.07 8.16 -15.22
CA ARG A 138 9.28 8.06 -16.07
C ARG A 138 9.00 8.35 -17.53
N ARG A 139 7.89 7.85 -18.08
CA ARG A 139 7.49 8.12 -19.47
C ARG A 139 7.18 9.59 -19.69
N GLU A 140 6.50 10.23 -18.76
CA GLU A 140 6.15 11.65 -18.87
C GLU A 140 7.39 12.55 -18.76
N GLU A 141 8.30 12.24 -17.85
CA GLU A 141 9.60 12.92 -17.75
C GLU A 141 10.39 12.82 -19.05
N ALA A 142 10.49 11.62 -19.63
CA ALA A 142 11.18 11.40 -20.91
C ALA A 142 10.55 12.20 -22.05
N ARG A 143 9.20 12.29 -22.11
CA ARG A 143 8.49 13.11 -23.10
C ARG A 143 8.79 14.60 -22.96
N ILE A 144 8.85 15.11 -21.73
CA ILE A 144 9.15 16.53 -21.48
C ILE A 144 10.59 16.85 -21.86
N VAL A 145 11.54 15.99 -21.50
CA VAL A 145 12.95 16.14 -21.86
C VAL A 145 13.12 16.08 -23.39
N ALA A 146 12.49 15.12 -24.07
CA ALA A 146 12.55 15.01 -25.52
C ALA A 146 12.01 16.27 -26.22
N LYS A 147 10.90 16.84 -25.72
CA LYS A 147 10.37 18.11 -26.23
C LYS A 147 11.31 19.29 -26.01
N ALA A 148 11.95 19.37 -24.83
CA ALA A 148 12.88 20.43 -24.48
C ALA A 148 14.16 20.38 -25.34
N LEU A 149 14.61 19.17 -25.71
CA LEU A 149 15.79 18.98 -26.57
C LEU A 149 15.49 19.14 -28.09
N GLY A 150 14.27 19.50 -28.48
CA GLY A 150 13.89 19.71 -29.86
C GLY A 150 13.78 18.44 -30.70
N PHE A 151 13.83 17.26 -30.09
CA PHE A 151 13.52 16.01 -30.77
C PHE A 151 12.01 15.98 -31.06
N ARG A 152 11.62 16.36 -32.29
CA ARG A 152 10.30 16.01 -32.79
C ARG A 152 10.28 14.49 -32.93
N LEU A 153 9.57 13.83 -31.99
CA LEU A 153 9.13 12.48 -32.27
C LEU A 153 8.26 12.58 -33.52
N ARG A 154 8.79 12.10 -34.65
CA ARG A 154 7.98 11.86 -35.87
C ARG A 154 6.93 10.83 -35.43
N ASP A 155 5.67 11.25 -35.55
CA ASP A 155 4.51 10.35 -35.47
C ASP A 155 4.54 9.33 -36.58
#